data_73ff06044f534f542a4428326bb8a3af
#
_entry.id   73ff06044f534f542a4428326bb8a3af
#
_cell.length_a   1.000
_cell.length_b   1.000
_cell.length_c   1.000
_cell.angle_alpha   90.00
_cell.angle_beta   90.00
_cell.angle_gamma   90.00
#
_symmetry.space_group_name_H-M   'P 1'
#
loop_
_entity.id
_entity.type
_entity.pdbx_description
1 polymer ?
#
loop_
_entity_poly.entity_id
_entity_poly.type
_entity_poly.pdbx_seq_one_letter_code
_entity_poly.pdbx_strand_id
1 'polypeptide(L)'
;MANRLLLLAAFLVAALPSQAQFFTGLRGTPYAGITNVNYSPAIAGSPWMVDINVIAIGANVNNNYVGLSRYALFHSSAFSDTNFQQNYLHERVNGLAKSGYAGLQVQGPLSFMFQFGPKNKRTLNAIAFSYHGNFISNVDNVTEVLARTAYHGLGYDANNITHYVNTELSNANLSIKSAAWIDYGITYSRVVINRRENQLKVGGTLKLLQPVSGAYGYVKNLSYKWTEYEQLNIYNTQVNYAYNNGMITSQGNSDIPAYVKQGLQFKNGPPTVAVDLGAVYEWRPDATKPNHEMDCKCIEAEQVQRYKIAAGFAIMDFGALRFKRGDYSRNFTADIRNWDVGGADFPDGLQSIDDTIQSRFKVQPGKKYFTVWLPTRFNLFVDYNIWKDFSVNFTALISQDMSPKRDMLHQVTTFSVIPRYEIKWFGAYVPLSVDVMGNVGLGLTLRAGPLIIGTQDLLGLFVKKHLYNADIHAGLKINIPYHRTCPKNGDIRFSKKG
;
A
#
# COMPACT_ATOMS: atom_id res chain seq x y z
N MET A 1 -15.85 18.35 -23.42
CA MET A 1 -14.83 17.31 -23.61
C MET A 1 -13.75 17.36 -22.52
N ALA A 2 -13.22 18.51 -22.13
CA ALA A 2 -12.17 18.63 -21.10
C ALA A 2 -12.59 18.11 -19.73
N ASN A 3 -13.82 18.34 -19.27
CA ASN A 3 -14.32 17.88 -17.96
C ASN A 3 -14.54 16.37 -17.88
N ARG A 4 -14.81 15.70 -19.01
CA ARG A 4 -14.83 14.23 -19.09
C ARG A 4 -13.43 13.64 -18.97
N LEU A 5 -12.43 14.34 -19.49
CA LEU A 5 -11.02 14.01 -19.33
C LEU A 5 -10.55 14.21 -17.88
N LEU A 6 -11.07 15.18 -17.14
CA LEU A 6 -10.70 15.44 -15.74
C LEU A 6 -11.29 14.38 -14.78
N LEU A 7 -12.53 13.97 -14.97
CA LEU A 7 -13.13 12.84 -14.21
C LEU A 7 -12.52 11.50 -14.64
N LEU A 8 -12.28 11.30 -15.94
CA LEU A 8 -11.55 10.13 -16.43
C LEU A 8 -10.08 10.18 -16.00
N ALA A 9 -9.45 11.37 -15.96
CA ALA A 9 -8.09 11.55 -15.45
C ALA A 9 -8.04 11.40 -13.93
N ALA A 10 -9.04 11.80 -13.16
CA ALA A 10 -9.14 11.49 -11.75
C ALA A 10 -9.36 9.97 -11.51
N PHE A 11 -10.13 9.31 -12.36
CA PHE A 11 -10.29 7.84 -12.35
C PHE A 11 -9.07 7.13 -12.94
N LEU A 12 -8.43 7.67 -13.99
CA LEU A 12 -7.18 7.15 -14.58
C LEU A 12 -5.94 7.52 -13.76
N VAL A 13 -5.93 8.64 -13.05
CA VAL A 13 -4.90 8.94 -12.04
C VAL A 13 -5.10 8.05 -10.81
N ALA A 14 -6.33 7.66 -10.48
CA ALA A 14 -6.59 6.52 -9.61
C ALA A 14 -6.22 5.17 -10.27
N ALA A 15 -6.03 5.12 -11.57
CA ALA A 15 -5.63 3.92 -12.34
C ALA A 15 -4.13 3.89 -12.72
N LEU A 16 -3.34 4.90 -12.38
CA LEU A 16 -1.89 4.78 -12.45
C LEU A 16 -1.39 3.85 -11.33
N PRO A 17 -0.45 2.95 -11.61
CA PRO A 17 -0.08 1.88 -10.70
C PRO A 17 0.45 2.44 -9.39
N SER A 18 -0.16 2.07 -8.30
CA SER A 18 0.25 2.49 -6.98
C SER A 18 -0.12 1.48 -5.88
N GLN A 19 0.55 1.47 -4.77
CA GLN A 19 0.77 0.29 -3.96
C GLN A 19 0.26 0.26 -2.53
N ALA A 20 0.12 -0.97 -2.00
CA ALA A 20 0.28 -1.26 -0.60
C ALA A 20 0.76 -2.67 -0.25
N GLN A 21 0.99 -3.54 -1.19
CA GLN A 21 1.42 -4.90 -0.86
C GLN A 21 2.77 -5.22 -1.51
N PHE A 22 3.79 -4.43 -1.13
CA PHE A 22 5.16 -4.64 -1.60
C PHE A 22 5.66 -6.04 -1.31
N PHE A 23 6.31 -6.66 -2.29
CA PHE A 23 7.11 -7.86 -2.08
C PHE A 23 6.41 -8.94 -1.24
N THR A 24 5.10 -9.18 -1.46
CA THR A 24 4.34 -10.18 -0.71
C THR A 24 5.06 -11.51 -0.68
N GLY A 25 5.69 -11.91 -1.78
CA GLY A 25 6.50 -13.12 -1.86
C GLY A 25 7.65 -13.18 -0.85
N LEU A 26 8.22 -12.05 -0.46
CA LEU A 26 9.36 -11.97 0.45
C LEU A 26 8.99 -11.82 1.93
N ARG A 27 7.70 -11.83 2.29
CA ARG A 27 7.28 -11.68 3.68
C ARG A 27 7.77 -12.82 4.55
N GLY A 28 8.43 -12.47 5.66
CA GLY A 28 8.94 -13.43 6.61
C GLY A 28 10.08 -14.31 6.11
N THR A 29 10.61 -14.06 4.90
CA THR A 29 11.74 -14.84 4.40
C THR A 29 13.06 -14.38 5.03
N PRO A 30 14.01 -15.30 5.23
CA PRO A 30 15.35 -14.94 5.66
C PRO A 30 16.08 -13.99 4.70
N TYR A 31 15.66 -13.98 3.43
CA TYR A 31 16.25 -13.14 2.39
C TYR A 31 15.61 -11.74 2.29
N ALA A 32 14.54 -11.48 3.03
CA ALA A 32 13.90 -10.16 3.03
C ALA A 32 14.80 -9.03 3.53
N GLY A 33 15.64 -9.31 4.55
CA GLY A 33 16.58 -8.31 5.09
C GLY A 33 15.87 -7.02 5.53
N ILE A 34 16.40 -5.85 5.06
CA ILE A 34 15.83 -4.54 5.37
C ILE A 34 14.39 -4.37 4.83
N THR A 35 14.03 -5.01 3.73
CA THR A 35 12.66 -4.95 3.21
C THR A 35 11.62 -5.56 4.18
N ASN A 36 12.06 -6.42 5.10
CA ASN A 36 11.17 -7.02 6.10
C ASN A 36 10.62 -5.98 7.10
N VAL A 37 11.31 -4.86 7.30
CA VAL A 37 10.84 -3.75 8.14
C VAL A 37 9.46 -3.26 7.71
N ASN A 38 9.12 -3.37 6.42
CA ASN A 38 7.81 -3.00 5.88
C ASN A 38 6.67 -3.96 6.31
N TYR A 39 7.00 -5.10 6.92
CA TYR A 39 6.03 -6.11 7.37
C TYR A 39 6.09 -6.38 8.86
N SER A 40 7.29 -6.36 9.41
CA SER A 40 7.54 -6.56 10.84
C SER A 40 8.87 -5.93 11.23
N PRO A 41 8.91 -5.13 12.30
CA PRO A 41 10.16 -4.60 12.84
C PRO A 41 11.01 -5.66 13.57
N ALA A 42 10.55 -6.89 13.73
CA ALA A 42 11.28 -7.98 14.39
C ALA A 42 12.33 -8.63 13.47
N ILE A 43 13.34 -7.84 13.05
CA ILE A 43 14.34 -8.19 12.03
C ILE A 43 15.64 -8.82 12.58
N ALA A 44 15.85 -8.85 13.90
CA ALA A 44 17.04 -9.45 14.52
C ALA A 44 17.15 -10.96 14.21
N GLY A 45 18.36 -11.50 14.32
CA GLY A 45 18.62 -12.90 14.03
C GLY A 45 18.53 -13.28 12.55
N SER A 46 18.58 -12.30 11.64
CA SER A 46 18.71 -12.50 10.21
C SER A 46 20.13 -13.03 9.87
N PRO A 47 20.32 -13.77 8.76
CA PRO A 47 21.64 -14.21 8.31
C PRO A 47 22.53 -13.06 7.80
N TRP A 48 21.93 -11.88 7.55
CA TRP A 48 22.63 -10.73 7.00
C TRP A 48 23.22 -9.87 8.11
N MET A 49 24.53 -9.63 8.07
CA MET A 49 25.19 -8.70 8.98
C MET A 49 24.84 -7.25 8.63
N VAL A 50 24.87 -6.95 7.34
CA VAL A 50 24.46 -5.67 6.76
C VAL A 50 23.58 -5.95 5.55
N ASP A 51 22.49 -5.20 5.44
CA ASP A 51 21.60 -5.22 4.29
C ASP A 51 21.30 -3.78 3.91
N ILE A 52 21.55 -3.42 2.66
CA ILE A 52 21.38 -2.07 2.12
C ILE A 52 20.39 -2.14 0.97
N ASN A 53 19.31 -1.38 1.07
CA ASN A 53 18.41 -1.17 -0.04
C ASN A 53 18.94 -0.04 -0.92
N VAL A 54 19.21 -0.32 -2.19
CA VAL A 54 19.59 0.70 -3.16
C VAL A 54 18.36 1.45 -3.61
N ILE A 55 17.34 0.74 -4.04
CA ILE A 55 16.01 1.25 -4.36
C ILE A 55 15.01 0.08 -4.36
N ALA A 56 13.82 0.33 -3.88
CA ALA A 56 12.71 -0.58 -4.10
C ALA A 56 11.48 0.25 -4.41
N ILE A 57 10.76 -0.17 -5.43
CA ILE A 57 9.53 0.48 -5.88
C ILE A 57 8.46 -0.57 -6.07
N GLY A 58 7.29 -0.16 -5.85
CA GLY A 58 6.19 -0.98 -6.19
C GLY A 58 4.89 -0.18 -6.27
N ALA A 59 3.95 -0.71 -7.02
CA ALA A 59 2.74 -0.07 -7.46
C ALA A 59 1.57 -1.07 -7.52
N ASN A 60 0.40 -0.70 -6.98
CA ASN A 60 -0.80 -1.54 -6.96
C ASN A 60 -2.07 -0.71 -7.12
N VAL A 61 -2.97 -1.17 -7.96
CA VAL A 61 -4.35 -0.69 -8.09
C VAL A 61 -5.29 -1.85 -7.83
N ASN A 62 -6.33 -1.61 -7.07
CA ASN A 62 -7.34 -2.59 -6.79
C ASN A 62 -8.72 -1.91 -6.74
N ASN A 63 -9.70 -2.48 -7.42
CA ASN A 63 -11.06 -2.01 -7.37
C ASN A 63 -12.05 -3.14 -7.65
N ASN A 64 -13.32 -2.91 -7.37
CA ASN A 64 -14.39 -3.87 -7.63
C ASN A 64 -15.39 -3.36 -8.68
N TYR A 65 -15.05 -2.32 -9.45
CA TYR A 65 -15.98 -1.72 -10.41
C TYR A 65 -15.50 -1.78 -11.86
N VAL A 66 -14.38 -1.14 -12.21
CA VAL A 66 -13.91 -1.01 -13.59
C VAL A 66 -12.74 -1.94 -13.85
N GLY A 67 -12.90 -2.85 -14.79
CA GLY A 67 -11.83 -3.74 -15.25
C GLY A 67 -11.25 -3.29 -16.57
N LEU A 68 -9.92 -3.25 -16.68
CA LEU A 68 -9.22 -3.01 -17.94
C LEU A 68 -9.16 -4.30 -18.75
N SER A 69 -9.49 -4.22 -20.05
CA SER A 69 -9.28 -5.33 -20.95
C SER A 69 -7.81 -5.72 -21.04
N ARG A 70 -7.52 -7.02 -20.90
CA ARG A 70 -6.15 -7.54 -21.08
C ARG A 70 -5.56 -7.17 -22.43
N TYR A 71 -6.36 -7.08 -23.48
CA TYR A 71 -5.92 -6.68 -24.82
C TYR A 71 -5.20 -5.31 -24.78
N ALA A 72 -5.75 -4.34 -24.07
CA ALA A 72 -5.17 -2.99 -23.98
C ALA A 72 -3.77 -2.99 -23.36
N LEU A 73 -3.45 -3.92 -22.45
CA LEU A 73 -2.11 -3.99 -21.84
C LEU A 73 -1.01 -4.35 -22.83
N PHE A 74 -1.33 -5.17 -23.83
CA PHE A 74 -0.35 -5.67 -24.79
C PHE A 74 -0.35 -4.90 -26.11
N HIS A 75 -1.28 -3.95 -26.27
CA HIS A 75 -1.43 -3.18 -27.50
C HIS A 75 -1.47 -1.69 -27.17
N SER A 76 -0.33 -1.01 -27.26
CA SER A 76 -0.21 0.42 -26.94
C SER A 76 -1.15 1.31 -27.78
N SER A 77 -1.51 0.88 -29.00
CA SER A 77 -2.49 1.55 -29.86
C SER A 77 -3.88 1.65 -29.22
N ALA A 78 -4.22 0.76 -28.30
CA ALA A 78 -5.50 0.80 -27.57
C ALA A 78 -5.65 2.10 -26.78
N PHE A 79 -4.57 2.60 -26.18
CA PHE A 79 -4.59 3.84 -25.38
C PHE A 79 -4.80 5.12 -26.22
N SER A 80 -4.65 5.03 -27.54
CA SER A 80 -4.91 6.10 -28.48
C SER A 80 -6.29 6.03 -29.14
N ASP A 81 -7.08 4.99 -28.78
CA ASP A 81 -8.43 4.82 -29.31
C ASP A 81 -9.37 5.88 -28.72
N THR A 82 -10.09 6.60 -29.59
CA THR A 82 -11.09 7.60 -29.18
C THR A 82 -12.23 7.01 -28.37
N ASN A 83 -12.52 5.71 -28.57
CA ASN A 83 -13.53 4.94 -27.86
C ASN A 83 -12.94 4.02 -26.78
N PHE A 84 -11.78 4.41 -26.22
CA PHE A 84 -11.06 3.59 -25.23
C PHE A 84 -11.94 3.08 -24.10
N GLN A 85 -12.79 3.97 -23.55
CA GLN A 85 -13.69 3.60 -22.45
C GLN A 85 -14.65 2.48 -22.84
N GLN A 86 -15.24 2.57 -24.02
CA GLN A 86 -16.24 1.59 -24.50
C GLN A 86 -15.62 0.26 -24.93
N ASN A 87 -14.41 0.31 -25.52
CA ASN A 87 -13.77 -0.85 -26.11
C ASN A 87 -12.94 -1.64 -25.10
N TYR A 88 -12.36 -0.98 -24.10
CA TYR A 88 -11.33 -1.60 -23.24
C TYR A 88 -11.63 -1.54 -21.74
N LEU A 89 -12.62 -0.76 -21.30
CA LEU A 89 -13.05 -0.75 -19.90
C LEU A 89 -14.36 -1.52 -19.73
N HIS A 90 -14.43 -2.32 -18.67
CA HIS A 90 -15.60 -3.17 -18.38
C HIS A 90 -16.09 -2.92 -16.96
N GLU A 91 -17.37 -2.60 -16.86
CA GLU A 91 -18.04 -2.42 -15.57
C GLU A 91 -18.40 -3.77 -14.95
N ARG A 92 -18.19 -3.90 -13.65
CA ARG A 92 -18.72 -5.01 -12.85
C ARG A 92 -20.03 -4.55 -12.21
N VAL A 93 -21.14 -4.95 -12.78
CA VAL A 93 -22.50 -4.66 -12.30
C VAL A 93 -22.99 -5.86 -11.50
N ASN A 94 -23.14 -5.70 -10.16
CA ASN A 94 -23.51 -6.80 -9.26
C ASN A 94 -24.33 -6.33 -8.04
N GLY A 95 -24.83 -5.08 -8.04
CA GLY A 95 -25.63 -4.51 -6.94
C GLY A 95 -24.84 -4.14 -5.69
N LEU A 96 -23.52 -4.41 -5.64
CA LEU A 96 -22.70 -4.12 -4.47
C LEU A 96 -22.11 -2.71 -4.53
N ALA A 97 -21.83 -2.14 -3.37
CA ALA A 97 -21.11 -0.88 -3.26
C ALA A 97 -19.72 -0.99 -3.92
N LYS A 98 -19.31 0.06 -4.60
CA LYS A 98 -18.04 0.14 -5.31
C LYS A 98 -16.98 0.80 -4.45
N SER A 99 -15.79 0.24 -4.51
CA SER A 99 -14.61 0.74 -3.81
C SER A 99 -13.39 0.60 -4.70
N GLY A 100 -12.44 1.50 -4.50
CA GLY A 100 -11.17 1.53 -5.20
C GLY A 100 -10.04 1.89 -4.26
N TYR A 101 -8.91 1.30 -4.53
CA TYR A 101 -7.67 1.51 -3.82
C TYR A 101 -6.54 1.76 -4.83
N ALA A 102 -5.73 2.74 -4.53
CA ALA A 102 -4.49 3.01 -5.23
C ALA A 102 -3.40 3.35 -4.21
N GLY A 103 -2.23 2.78 -4.31
CA GLY A 103 -1.10 3.07 -3.42
C GLY A 103 0.25 2.94 -4.16
N LEU A 104 1.22 3.83 -3.95
CA LEU A 104 2.62 3.84 -4.43
C LEU A 104 3.55 3.94 -3.24
N GLN A 105 4.64 3.18 -3.23
CA GLN A 105 5.72 3.33 -2.27
C GLN A 105 7.07 3.22 -2.97
N VAL A 106 7.96 4.05 -2.60
CA VAL A 106 9.36 4.00 -3.01
C VAL A 106 10.19 3.92 -1.76
N GLN A 107 10.91 2.82 -1.56
CA GLN A 107 11.95 2.75 -0.53
C GLN A 107 13.23 3.29 -1.13
N GLY A 108 13.65 4.46 -0.63
CA GLY A 108 14.77 5.20 -1.17
C GLY A 108 16.13 4.57 -0.84
N PRO A 109 17.18 5.07 -1.51
CA PRO A 109 18.55 4.78 -1.15
C PRO A 109 18.82 5.24 0.29
N LEU A 110 19.82 4.67 0.97
CA LEU A 110 20.14 4.88 2.39
C LEU A 110 19.25 4.11 3.38
N SER A 111 18.30 3.29 2.93
CA SER A 111 17.68 2.33 3.84
C SER A 111 18.64 1.16 4.07
N PHE A 112 19.01 0.93 5.33
CA PHE A 112 19.96 -0.12 5.68
C PHE A 112 19.64 -0.76 7.03
N MET A 113 20.10 -1.97 7.20
CA MET A 113 20.03 -2.75 8.44
C MET A 113 21.44 -3.18 8.83
N PHE A 114 21.74 -3.12 10.11
CA PHE A 114 22.98 -3.63 10.69
C PHE A 114 22.68 -4.45 11.94
N GLN A 115 23.32 -5.63 12.04
CA GLN A 115 23.21 -6.50 13.20
C GLN A 115 24.48 -6.49 14.06
N PHE A 116 24.30 -6.56 15.37
CA PHE A 116 25.38 -6.49 16.35
C PHE A 116 25.08 -7.33 17.59
N GLY A 117 26.14 -7.63 18.34
CA GLY A 117 26.08 -8.40 19.59
C GLY A 117 27.43 -8.90 20.03
N PRO A 118 27.50 -9.68 21.13
CA PRO A 118 28.72 -10.30 21.60
C PRO A 118 29.36 -11.22 20.54
N LYS A 119 30.68 -11.44 20.60
CA LYS A 119 31.47 -12.19 19.59
C LYS A 119 30.80 -13.50 19.11
N ASN A 120 30.14 -14.24 20.00
CA ASN A 120 29.48 -15.51 19.67
C ASN A 120 27.97 -15.38 19.33
N LYS A 121 27.40 -14.16 19.39
CA LYS A 121 25.97 -13.92 19.23
C LYS A 121 25.73 -12.56 18.53
N ARG A 122 26.47 -12.29 17.43
CA ARG A 122 26.48 -10.97 16.77
C ARG A 122 25.14 -10.58 16.15
N THR A 123 24.23 -11.53 15.95
CA THR A 123 22.91 -11.27 15.34
C THR A 123 21.78 -11.08 16.36
N LEU A 124 22.11 -10.98 17.66
CA LEU A 124 21.08 -10.82 18.70
C LEU A 124 20.32 -9.50 18.64
N ASN A 125 20.96 -8.46 18.15
CA ASN A 125 20.34 -7.15 18.00
C ASN A 125 20.46 -6.67 16.57
N ALA A 126 19.48 -5.90 16.13
CA ALA A 126 19.52 -5.23 14.83
C ALA A 126 19.04 -3.79 14.98
N ILE A 127 19.66 -2.89 14.25
CA ILE A 127 19.20 -1.54 14.02
C ILE A 127 19.01 -1.37 12.52
N ALA A 128 17.93 -0.70 12.15
CA ALA A 128 17.71 -0.32 10.77
C ALA A 128 17.28 1.14 10.68
N PHE A 129 17.69 1.76 9.59
CA PHE A 129 17.16 3.04 9.14
C PHE A 129 16.43 2.80 7.83
N SER A 130 15.21 3.31 7.72
CA SER A 130 14.38 3.20 6.52
C SER A 130 13.86 4.56 6.10
N TYR A 131 13.75 4.75 4.79
CA TYR A 131 13.26 5.96 4.17
C TYR A 131 12.27 5.57 3.06
N HIS A 132 11.02 6.06 3.15
CA HIS A 132 9.99 5.75 2.19
C HIS A 132 9.27 7.00 1.71
N GLY A 133 9.03 7.08 0.41
CA GLY A 133 8.00 7.93 -0.17
C GLY A 133 6.74 7.10 -0.39
N ASN A 134 5.60 7.56 0.10
CA ASN A 134 4.33 6.83 0.05
C ASN A 134 3.23 7.69 -0.56
N PHE A 135 2.33 7.03 -1.28
CA PHE A 135 1.07 7.59 -1.72
C PHE A 135 -0.03 6.54 -1.57
N ILE A 136 -1.16 6.91 -1.03
CA ILE A 136 -2.37 6.08 -0.96
C ILE A 136 -3.58 6.92 -1.31
N SER A 137 -4.48 6.33 -2.10
CA SER A 137 -5.79 6.87 -2.42
C SER A 137 -6.85 5.79 -2.24
N ASN A 138 -7.93 6.13 -1.58
CA ASN A 138 -9.09 5.27 -1.36
C ASN A 138 -10.36 5.97 -1.86
N VAL A 139 -11.22 5.19 -2.49
CA VAL A 139 -12.61 5.56 -2.79
C VAL A 139 -13.48 4.47 -2.19
N ASP A 140 -14.42 4.81 -1.31
CA ASP A 140 -15.17 3.83 -0.55
C ASP A 140 -16.66 4.07 -0.58
N ASN A 141 -17.42 2.97 -0.60
CA ASN A 141 -18.87 2.95 -0.43
C ASN A 141 -19.64 3.77 -1.46
N VAL A 142 -19.22 3.76 -2.71
CA VAL A 142 -19.98 4.35 -3.82
C VAL A 142 -21.09 3.38 -4.21
N THR A 143 -22.35 3.78 -4.15
CA THR A 143 -23.43 2.94 -4.68
C THR A 143 -23.23 2.70 -6.18
N GLU A 144 -23.61 1.52 -6.67
CA GLU A 144 -23.41 1.14 -8.07
C GLU A 144 -24.05 2.15 -9.03
N VAL A 145 -25.25 2.65 -8.69
CA VAL A 145 -25.93 3.67 -9.51
C VAL A 145 -25.12 4.96 -9.59
N LEU A 146 -24.58 5.44 -8.46
CA LEU A 146 -23.75 6.64 -8.42
C LEU A 146 -22.43 6.42 -9.18
N ALA A 147 -21.82 5.24 -9.04
CA ALA A 147 -20.60 4.88 -9.78
C ALA A 147 -20.84 4.86 -11.29
N ARG A 148 -21.96 4.31 -11.74
CA ARG A 148 -22.34 4.29 -13.17
C ARG A 148 -22.60 5.70 -13.68
N THR A 149 -23.33 6.53 -12.93
CA THR A 149 -23.55 7.93 -13.29
C THR A 149 -22.25 8.69 -13.42
N ALA A 150 -21.31 8.49 -12.50
CA ALA A 150 -19.98 9.10 -12.58
C ALA A 150 -19.14 8.58 -13.74
N TYR A 151 -19.23 7.29 -14.07
CA TYR A 151 -18.47 6.65 -15.14
C TYR A 151 -18.96 7.05 -16.52
N HIS A 152 -20.26 7.08 -16.76
CA HIS A 152 -20.86 7.43 -18.04
C HIS A 152 -21.04 8.95 -18.23
N GLY A 153 -20.98 9.72 -17.14
CA GLY A 153 -21.26 11.16 -17.11
C GLY A 153 -22.75 11.47 -17.08
N LEU A 154 -23.08 12.68 -16.67
CA LEU A 154 -24.46 13.16 -16.51
C LEU A 154 -25.27 13.23 -17.82
N GLY A 155 -24.63 13.14 -18.98
CA GLY A 155 -25.26 13.24 -20.29
C GLY A 155 -25.14 11.99 -21.14
N TYR A 156 -24.67 10.89 -20.59
CA TYR A 156 -24.25 9.77 -21.45
C TYR A 156 -25.38 8.86 -21.84
N ASP A 157 -26.40 8.67 -21.23
CA ASP A 157 -27.47 7.78 -21.70
C ASP A 157 -28.80 8.13 -21.03
N ALA A 158 -29.65 8.79 -21.79
CA ALA A 158 -31.01 9.00 -21.40
C ALA A 158 -31.72 7.70 -20.94
N ASN A 159 -31.32 6.55 -21.49
CA ASN A 159 -31.86 5.25 -21.10
C ASN A 159 -31.43 4.77 -19.70
N ASN A 160 -30.23 5.14 -19.22
CA ASN A 160 -29.76 4.77 -17.89
C ASN A 160 -30.28 5.69 -16.78
N ILE A 161 -30.44 6.98 -17.07
CA ILE A 161 -31.02 7.94 -16.11
C ILE A 161 -32.55 7.86 -16.08
N THR A 162 -33.19 7.61 -17.21
CA THR A 162 -34.65 7.50 -17.28
C THR A 162 -35.22 6.37 -16.40
N HIS A 163 -34.46 5.32 -16.15
CA HIS A 163 -34.86 4.27 -15.21
C HIS A 163 -34.95 4.77 -13.76
N TYR A 164 -34.22 5.85 -13.41
CA TYR A 164 -34.16 6.40 -12.07
C TYR A 164 -34.80 7.79 -11.93
N VAL A 165 -35.36 8.33 -13.02
CA VAL A 165 -36.11 9.59 -12.95
C VAL A 165 -37.29 9.41 -11.99
N ASN A 166 -37.46 10.41 -11.12
CA ASN A 166 -38.44 10.39 -10.04
C ASN A 166 -38.26 9.30 -8.97
N THR A 167 -37.14 8.56 -8.98
CA THR A 167 -36.77 7.61 -7.94
C THR A 167 -35.82 8.28 -6.94
N GLU A 168 -36.12 8.16 -5.66
CA GLU A 168 -35.19 8.59 -4.60
C GLU A 168 -34.07 7.59 -4.47
N LEU A 169 -32.84 8.07 -4.62
CA LEU A 169 -31.61 7.29 -4.54
C LEU A 169 -30.83 7.74 -3.31
N SER A 170 -30.12 6.82 -2.69
CA SER A 170 -29.35 7.14 -1.49
C SER A 170 -27.96 6.52 -1.53
N ASN A 171 -27.01 7.19 -0.87
CA ASN A 171 -25.71 6.67 -0.54
C ASN A 171 -25.36 7.08 0.90
N ALA A 172 -25.35 6.12 1.80
CA ALA A 172 -25.19 6.42 3.22
C ALA A 172 -23.85 7.10 3.53
N ASN A 173 -22.76 6.69 2.89
CA ASN A 173 -21.42 7.05 3.32
C ASN A 173 -20.39 6.92 2.20
N LEU A 174 -20.34 7.89 1.30
CA LEU A 174 -19.28 7.99 0.30
C LEU A 174 -18.05 8.65 0.91
N SER A 175 -16.87 8.10 0.68
CA SER A 175 -15.61 8.77 1.03
C SER A 175 -14.56 8.62 -0.06
N ILE A 176 -13.78 9.68 -0.24
CA ILE A 176 -12.57 9.72 -1.07
C ILE A 176 -11.46 10.25 -0.17
N LYS A 177 -10.34 9.56 -0.11
CA LYS A 177 -9.20 9.94 0.71
C LYS A 177 -7.92 9.72 -0.08
N SER A 178 -7.01 10.66 -0.02
CA SER A 178 -5.73 10.56 -0.69
C SER A 178 -4.66 11.25 0.15
N ALA A 179 -3.51 10.62 0.30
CA ALA A 179 -2.36 11.27 0.92
C ALA A 179 -1.05 10.75 0.34
N ALA A 180 -0.10 11.66 0.21
CA ALA A 180 1.30 11.40 -0.05
C ALA A 180 2.14 11.90 1.13
N TRP A 181 3.11 11.10 1.56
CA TRP A 181 4.01 11.45 2.66
C TRP A 181 5.36 10.78 2.49
N ILE A 182 6.33 11.32 3.20
CA ILE A 182 7.64 10.70 3.37
C ILE A 182 7.74 10.23 4.82
N ASP A 183 8.25 9.03 5.05
CA ASP A 183 8.59 8.57 6.38
C ASP A 183 10.07 8.25 6.52
N TYR A 184 10.59 8.55 7.71
CA TYR A 184 11.95 8.24 8.14
C TYR A 184 11.84 7.36 9.38
N GLY A 185 12.14 6.07 9.22
CA GLY A 185 12.00 5.07 10.28
C GLY A 185 13.34 4.69 10.92
N ILE A 186 13.35 4.61 12.24
CA ILE A 186 14.44 3.99 13.02
C ILE A 186 13.84 2.76 13.68
N THR A 187 14.38 1.60 13.35
CA THR A 187 13.95 0.30 13.89
C THR A 187 15.00 -0.26 14.82
N TYR A 188 14.58 -0.72 15.98
CA TYR A 188 15.38 -1.57 16.85
C TYR A 188 14.71 -2.92 17.05
N SER A 189 15.47 -3.97 16.95
CA SER A 189 14.99 -5.34 17.13
C SER A 189 15.97 -6.16 17.96
N ARG A 190 15.44 -7.08 18.75
CA ARG A 190 16.23 -7.96 19.60
C ARG A 190 15.66 -9.36 19.67
N VAL A 191 16.55 -10.34 19.69
CA VAL A 191 16.24 -11.72 20.08
C VAL A 191 16.17 -11.79 21.59
N VAL A 192 14.96 -11.90 22.15
CA VAL A 192 14.71 -11.91 23.59
C VAL A 192 14.75 -13.32 24.20
N ILE A 193 14.34 -14.32 23.43
CA ILE A 193 14.47 -15.74 23.80
C ILE A 193 15.33 -16.43 22.75
N ASN A 194 16.39 -17.07 23.17
CA ASN A 194 17.26 -17.86 22.31
C ASN A 194 17.66 -19.14 23.05
N ARG A 195 16.70 -20.07 23.19
CA ARG A 195 16.88 -21.35 23.88
C ARG A 195 16.83 -22.47 22.88
N ARG A 196 17.97 -23.16 22.66
CA ARG A 196 18.07 -24.34 21.78
C ARG A 196 17.16 -24.23 20.53
N GLU A 197 16.00 -24.87 20.60
CA GLU A 197 15.04 -24.98 19.51
C GLU A 197 14.10 -23.76 19.38
N ASN A 198 14.00 -22.91 20.40
CA ASN A 198 13.03 -21.82 20.46
C ASN A 198 13.72 -20.48 20.40
N GLN A 199 13.29 -19.64 19.46
CA GLN A 199 13.73 -18.26 19.38
C GLN A 199 12.54 -17.31 19.28
N LEU A 200 12.56 -16.26 20.10
CA LEU A 200 11.59 -15.17 20.02
C LEU A 200 12.33 -13.87 19.74
N LYS A 201 11.89 -13.16 18.72
CA LYS A 201 12.37 -11.85 18.30
C LYS A 201 11.27 -10.82 18.55
N VAL A 202 11.64 -9.64 19.01
CA VAL A 202 10.74 -8.48 19.11
C VAL A 202 11.40 -7.29 18.47
N GLY A 203 10.60 -6.36 18.00
CA GLY A 203 11.11 -5.12 17.42
C GLY A 203 10.08 -4.02 17.42
N GLY A 204 10.57 -2.79 17.31
CA GLY A 204 9.76 -1.60 17.16
C GLY A 204 10.42 -0.61 16.21
N THR A 205 9.60 0.13 15.48
CA THR A 205 10.02 1.23 14.61
C THR A 205 9.34 2.50 15.06
N LEU A 206 10.13 3.56 15.20
CA LEU A 206 9.62 4.93 15.33
C LEU A 206 9.80 5.62 13.99
N LYS A 207 8.71 6.14 13.44
CA LYS A 207 8.68 6.85 12.15
C LYS A 207 8.43 8.33 12.38
N LEU A 208 9.24 9.18 11.76
CA LEU A 208 8.94 10.58 11.57
C LEU A 208 8.23 10.74 10.23
N LEU A 209 7.04 11.32 10.24
CA LEU A 209 6.20 11.49 9.06
C LEU A 209 6.26 12.91 8.56
N GLN A 210 6.54 13.10 7.30
CA GLN A 210 6.52 14.37 6.60
C GLN A 210 5.36 14.40 5.62
N PRO A 211 4.30 15.20 5.86
CA PRO A 211 3.18 15.32 4.93
C PRO A 211 3.59 16.05 3.65
N VAL A 212 3.27 15.48 2.49
CA VAL A 212 3.56 16.04 1.17
C VAL A 212 2.29 16.58 0.53
N SER A 213 1.26 15.76 0.40
CA SER A 213 -0.01 16.10 -0.22
C SER A 213 -1.13 15.33 0.46
N GLY A 214 -2.29 15.94 0.63
CA GLY A 214 -3.43 15.26 1.22
C GLY A 214 -4.75 15.89 0.86
N ALA A 215 -5.76 15.03 0.69
CA ALA A 215 -7.14 15.43 0.50
C ALA A 215 -8.09 14.39 1.06
N TYR A 216 -9.28 14.83 1.45
CA TYR A 216 -10.39 13.95 1.71
C TYR A 216 -11.71 14.61 1.29
N GLY A 217 -12.69 13.78 0.96
CA GLY A 217 -14.07 14.18 0.76
C GLY A 217 -14.99 13.13 1.39
N TYR A 218 -15.96 13.59 2.17
CA TYR A 218 -17.01 12.77 2.75
C TYR A 218 -18.36 13.29 2.36
N VAL A 219 -19.21 12.38 1.94
CA VAL A 219 -20.63 12.67 1.73
C VAL A 219 -21.42 11.70 2.61
N LYS A 220 -22.13 12.24 3.59
CA LYS A 220 -22.97 11.47 4.52
C LYS A 220 -24.41 11.65 4.20
N ASN A 221 -25.18 10.56 4.27
CA ASN A 221 -26.61 10.54 4.06
C ASN A 221 -26.98 11.22 2.74
N LEU A 222 -26.24 10.93 1.67
CA LEU A 222 -26.60 11.41 0.35
C LEU A 222 -27.98 10.83 0.01
N SER A 223 -28.98 11.69 -0.08
CA SER A 223 -30.27 11.38 -0.66
C SER A 223 -30.49 12.33 -1.82
N TYR A 224 -30.79 11.78 -2.97
CA TYR A 224 -30.94 12.55 -4.19
C TYR A 224 -31.99 11.94 -5.11
N LYS A 225 -32.58 12.80 -5.97
CA LYS A 225 -33.60 12.40 -6.94
C LYS A 225 -33.45 13.21 -8.20
N TRP A 226 -33.37 12.52 -9.32
CA TRP A 226 -33.50 13.13 -10.63
C TRP A 226 -34.98 13.41 -10.92
N THR A 227 -35.36 14.65 -11.12
CA THR A 227 -36.74 15.02 -11.46
C THR A 227 -36.97 15.05 -12.95
N GLU A 228 -35.96 15.52 -13.67
CA GLU A 228 -35.90 15.51 -15.14
C GLU A 228 -34.44 15.23 -15.55
N TYR A 229 -34.24 15.08 -16.85
CA TYR A 229 -32.89 15.07 -17.42
C TYR A 229 -32.18 16.36 -17.03
N GLU A 230 -31.04 16.30 -16.35
CA GLU A 230 -30.24 17.44 -15.87
C GLU A 230 -30.77 18.16 -14.61
N GLN A 231 -31.97 17.85 -14.10
CA GLN A 231 -32.46 18.43 -12.86
C GLN A 231 -32.32 17.47 -11.66
N LEU A 232 -31.60 17.92 -10.65
CA LEU A 232 -31.26 17.16 -9.47
C LEU A 232 -31.80 17.78 -8.19
N ASN A 233 -32.49 17.01 -7.38
CA ASN A 233 -32.80 17.34 -6.00
C ASN A 233 -31.81 16.63 -5.08
N ILE A 234 -31.25 17.35 -4.12
CA ILE A 234 -30.43 16.81 -3.04
C ILE A 234 -31.11 17.15 -1.73
N TYR A 235 -31.18 16.17 -0.81
CA TYR A 235 -31.91 16.28 0.44
C TYR A 235 -30.96 16.16 1.63
N ASN A 236 -30.84 17.17 2.45
CA ASN A 236 -30.15 17.19 3.75
C ASN A 236 -28.83 16.39 3.80
N THR A 237 -28.04 16.47 2.74
CA THR A 237 -26.80 15.75 2.56
C THR A 237 -25.63 16.49 3.20
N GLN A 238 -24.89 15.84 4.10
CA GLN A 238 -23.71 16.44 4.69
C GLN A 238 -22.49 16.22 3.80
N VAL A 239 -21.84 17.31 3.40
CA VAL A 239 -20.60 17.31 2.60
C VAL A 239 -19.47 17.94 3.42
N ASN A 240 -18.35 17.23 3.51
CA ASN A 240 -17.15 17.72 4.17
C ASN A 240 -15.93 17.33 3.34
N TYR A 241 -15.17 18.31 2.88
CA TYR A 241 -13.93 18.06 2.16
C TYR A 241 -12.82 19.02 2.58
N ALA A 242 -11.62 18.53 2.51
CA ALA A 242 -10.42 19.32 2.67
C ALA A 242 -9.29 18.78 1.80
N TYR A 243 -8.43 19.69 1.40
CA TYR A 243 -7.19 19.39 0.71
C TYR A 243 -6.09 20.33 1.19
N ASN A 244 -4.85 20.03 0.85
CA ASN A 244 -3.76 20.97 1.04
C ASN A 244 -3.30 21.54 -0.31
N ASN A 245 -2.79 22.77 -0.31
CA ASN A 245 -2.39 23.48 -1.54
C ASN A 245 -1.27 22.77 -2.33
N GLY A 246 -0.51 21.86 -1.71
CA GLY A 246 0.48 21.02 -2.39
C GLY A 246 -0.12 20.06 -3.44
N MET A 247 -1.44 19.83 -3.41
CA MET A 247 -2.13 19.00 -4.40
C MET A 247 -2.51 19.74 -5.68
N ILE A 248 -2.54 21.06 -5.68
CA ILE A 248 -3.25 21.89 -6.68
C ILE A 248 -2.34 22.89 -7.42
N THR A 249 -1.06 22.88 -7.15
CA THR A 249 -0.12 23.82 -7.83
C THR A 249 0.18 23.48 -9.28
N SER A 250 -0.66 22.74 -9.97
CA SER A 250 -0.49 22.44 -11.37
C SER A 250 -1.42 23.26 -12.26
N GLN A 251 -1.12 24.52 -12.46
CA GLN A 251 -1.35 25.10 -13.77
C GLN A 251 -0.27 24.54 -14.72
N GLY A 252 -0.58 23.43 -15.39
CA GLY A 252 -0.03 23.09 -16.68
C GLY A 252 1.43 22.66 -16.82
N ASN A 253 2.25 22.61 -15.79
CA ASN A 253 3.63 22.15 -15.89
C ASN A 253 3.86 20.88 -15.06
N SER A 254 4.11 19.78 -15.75
CA SER A 254 4.48 18.47 -15.22
C SER A 254 5.92 18.42 -14.68
N ASP A 255 6.35 19.40 -13.90
CA ASP A 255 7.67 19.43 -13.29
C ASP A 255 7.69 18.56 -12.03
N ILE A 256 7.82 17.22 -12.22
CA ILE A 256 8.03 16.25 -11.13
C ILE A 256 9.13 16.70 -10.15
N PRO A 257 10.29 17.27 -10.59
CA PRO A 257 11.29 17.83 -9.68
C PRO A 257 10.78 18.93 -8.76
N ALA A 258 9.87 19.79 -9.22
CA ALA A 258 9.32 20.86 -8.40
C ALA A 258 8.40 20.32 -7.30
N TYR A 259 7.61 19.29 -7.58
CA TYR A 259 6.76 18.60 -6.59
C TYR A 259 7.60 17.92 -5.50
N VAL A 260 8.65 17.22 -5.90
CA VAL A 260 9.58 16.58 -4.96
C VAL A 260 10.25 17.64 -4.08
N LYS A 261 10.70 18.75 -4.64
CA LYS A 261 11.34 19.84 -3.90
C LYS A 261 10.37 20.53 -2.93
N GLN A 262 9.11 20.71 -3.28
CA GLN A 262 8.09 21.25 -2.37
C GLN A 262 7.74 20.26 -1.26
N GLY A 263 7.66 18.96 -1.56
CA GLY A 263 7.45 17.89 -0.59
C GLY A 263 8.52 17.87 0.49
N LEU A 264 9.77 18.11 0.13
CA LEU A 264 10.91 18.14 1.05
C LEU A 264 10.94 19.35 1.98
N GLN A 265 10.11 20.38 1.77
CA GLN A 265 10.21 21.66 2.50
C GLN A 265 9.35 21.76 3.78
N PHE A 266 8.69 20.70 4.26
CA PHE A 266 7.80 20.73 5.46
C PHE A 266 6.72 21.83 5.43
N LYS A 267 6.37 22.36 4.25
CA LYS A 267 5.42 23.48 4.11
C LYS A 267 3.95 23.02 4.16
N ASN A 268 3.71 21.74 3.88
CA ASN A 268 2.37 21.20 3.70
C ASN A 268 1.69 20.77 5.01
N GLY A 269 2.44 20.75 6.10
CA GLY A 269 1.96 20.43 7.44
C GLY A 269 3.10 20.20 8.42
N PRO A 270 2.84 20.18 9.73
CA PRO A 270 3.84 19.84 10.73
C PRO A 270 4.21 18.36 10.64
N PRO A 271 5.46 17.99 10.94
CA PRO A 271 5.84 16.60 11.06
C PRO A 271 5.05 15.93 12.19
N THR A 272 4.77 14.65 12.01
CA THR A 272 4.06 13.81 12.99
C THR A 272 4.82 12.50 13.17
N VAL A 273 4.34 11.63 14.06
CA VAL A 273 5.01 10.36 14.36
C VAL A 273 4.06 9.18 14.13
N ALA A 274 4.66 8.04 13.78
CA ALA A 274 3.99 6.75 13.76
C ALA A 274 4.88 5.68 14.40
N VAL A 275 4.26 4.58 14.81
CA VAL A 275 4.93 3.48 15.49
C VAL A 275 4.55 2.17 14.84
N ASP A 276 5.54 1.28 14.68
CA ASP A 276 5.34 -0.12 14.36
C ASP A 276 5.86 -1.00 15.48
N LEU A 277 5.16 -2.09 15.77
CA LEU A 277 5.56 -3.10 16.74
C LEU A 277 5.44 -4.49 16.14
N GLY A 278 6.35 -5.39 16.46
CA GLY A 278 6.29 -6.75 15.94
C GLY A 278 7.03 -7.76 16.78
N ALA A 279 6.57 -9.01 16.65
CA ALA A 279 7.18 -10.18 17.27
C ALA A 279 7.20 -11.34 16.28
N VAL A 280 8.26 -12.14 16.31
CA VAL A 280 8.43 -13.35 15.50
C VAL A 280 8.97 -14.47 16.38
N TYR A 281 8.26 -15.57 16.40
CA TYR A 281 8.68 -16.82 17.04
C TYR A 281 9.18 -17.79 15.97
N GLU A 282 10.30 -18.47 16.24
CA GLU A 282 10.87 -19.49 15.38
C GLU A 282 11.13 -20.78 16.18
N TRP A 283 10.62 -21.88 15.67
CA TRP A 283 10.94 -23.22 16.14
C TRP A 283 11.99 -23.88 15.24
N ARG A 284 13.09 -24.31 15.86
CA ARG A 284 14.31 -24.79 15.21
C ARG A 284 14.76 -26.15 15.75
N PRO A 285 14.06 -27.23 15.43
CA PRO A 285 14.33 -28.56 16.03
C PRO A 285 15.74 -29.08 15.75
N ASP A 286 16.35 -28.63 14.64
CA ASP A 286 17.69 -29.05 14.23
C ASP A 286 18.84 -28.18 14.81
N ALA A 287 18.51 -27.15 15.61
CA ALA A 287 19.52 -26.26 16.20
C ALA A 287 20.45 -26.96 17.22
N THR A 288 20.06 -28.13 17.69
CA THR A 288 20.82 -28.94 18.66
C THR A 288 21.66 -30.02 18.04
N LYS A 289 21.50 -30.28 16.73
CA LYS A 289 22.37 -31.28 16.06
C LYS A 289 23.80 -30.76 16.08
N PRO A 290 24.78 -31.49 16.63
CA PRO A 290 26.15 -31.08 16.56
C PRO A 290 26.52 -30.94 15.09
N ASN A 291 27.03 -29.77 14.73
CA ASN A 291 27.69 -29.62 13.44
C ASN A 291 28.81 -30.65 13.42
N HIS A 292 28.76 -31.61 12.54
CA HIS A 292 29.87 -32.48 12.33
C HIS A 292 31.03 -31.64 11.79
N GLU A 293 31.88 -31.18 12.70
CA GLU A 293 33.16 -30.53 12.43
C GLU A 293 34.18 -31.59 12.02
N MET A 294 33.88 -32.44 11.04
CA MET A 294 34.90 -33.36 10.58
C MET A 294 35.86 -32.76 9.56
N ASP A 295 35.56 -31.62 8.97
CA ASP A 295 36.39 -30.99 7.97
C ASP A 295 36.37 -29.49 8.11
N CYS A 296 36.91 -28.83 9.07
CA CYS A 296 37.09 -27.37 9.18
C CYS A 296 36.31 -26.48 8.18
N LYS A 297 35.22 -26.99 7.66
CA LYS A 297 34.29 -26.21 6.83
C LYS A 297 33.47 -25.39 7.77
N CYS A 298 33.85 -24.15 7.90
CA CYS A 298 32.97 -23.15 8.44
C CYS A 298 31.66 -23.28 7.73
N ILE A 299 30.58 -23.48 8.49
CA ILE A 299 29.25 -23.47 7.93
C ILE A 299 29.10 -22.10 7.31
N GLU A 300 29.28 -22.06 5.99
CA GLU A 300 29.02 -20.89 5.21
C GLU A 300 27.59 -20.46 5.46
N ALA A 301 27.29 -19.19 5.32
CA ALA A 301 25.96 -18.60 5.43
C ALA A 301 24.90 -19.23 4.49
N GLU A 302 25.22 -20.37 3.90
CA GLU A 302 24.38 -21.12 2.95
C GLU A 302 23.15 -21.75 3.58
N GLN A 303 23.14 -21.97 4.90
CA GLN A 303 21.95 -22.43 5.62
C GLN A 303 21.17 -21.23 6.16
N VAL A 304 20.62 -20.43 5.27
CA VAL A 304 19.83 -19.26 5.63
C VAL A 304 18.54 -19.63 6.35
N GLN A 305 17.93 -20.76 6.01
CA GLN A 305 16.74 -21.26 6.70
C GLN A 305 17.11 -22.21 7.83
N ARG A 306 16.97 -21.72 9.07
CA ARG A 306 17.28 -22.49 10.29
C ARG A 306 16.06 -22.90 11.07
N TYR A 307 14.86 -22.45 10.72
CA TYR A 307 13.62 -22.80 11.41
C TYR A 307 12.82 -23.84 10.63
N LYS A 308 12.05 -24.63 11.35
CA LYS A 308 11.02 -25.50 10.77
C LYS A 308 9.69 -24.77 10.66
N ILE A 309 9.37 -23.98 11.68
CA ILE A 309 8.20 -23.10 11.71
C ILE A 309 8.64 -21.72 12.18
N ALA A 310 8.14 -20.68 11.51
CA ALA A 310 8.19 -19.31 12.01
C ALA A 310 6.78 -18.74 12.01
N ALA A 311 6.41 -18.03 13.08
CA ALA A 311 5.14 -17.33 13.17
C ALA A 311 5.36 -15.90 13.63
N GLY A 312 4.74 -14.95 12.98
CA GLY A 312 4.93 -13.53 13.26
C GLY A 312 3.62 -12.75 13.32
N PHE A 313 3.64 -11.74 14.17
CA PHE A 313 2.59 -10.73 14.30
C PHE A 313 3.23 -9.34 14.34
N ALA A 314 2.62 -8.39 13.63
CA ALA A 314 3.03 -6.99 13.71
C ALA A 314 1.84 -6.05 13.57
N ILE A 315 1.92 -4.91 14.28
CA ILE A 315 1.05 -3.75 14.11
C ILE A 315 1.91 -2.69 13.42
N MET A 316 1.44 -2.19 12.27
CA MET A 316 2.18 -1.30 11.41
C MET A 316 1.43 0.00 11.20
N ASP A 317 2.17 1.09 11.02
CA ASP A 317 1.65 2.40 10.61
C ASP A 317 0.62 2.99 11.58
N PHE A 318 0.81 2.78 12.90
CA PHE A 318 -0.04 3.39 13.92
C PHE A 318 0.36 4.85 14.11
N GLY A 319 -0.37 5.76 13.43
CA GLY A 319 -0.08 7.19 13.43
C GLY A 319 -0.99 7.96 12.50
N ALA A 320 -0.76 9.29 12.40
CA ALA A 320 -1.58 10.16 11.58
C ALA A 320 -0.73 11.28 10.95
N LEU A 321 -1.12 11.69 9.76
CA LEU A 321 -0.60 12.86 9.05
C LEU A 321 -1.43 14.09 9.38
N ARG A 322 -0.78 15.24 9.51
CA ARG A 322 -1.46 16.51 9.74
C ARG A 322 -1.12 17.49 8.62
N PHE A 323 -2.12 17.88 7.85
CA PHE A 323 -1.98 18.76 6.70
C PHE A 323 -2.48 20.17 7.01
N LYS A 324 -1.80 21.17 6.45
CA LYS A 324 -2.34 22.53 6.38
C LYS A 324 -3.50 22.54 5.40
N ARG A 325 -4.64 23.09 5.84
CA ARG A 325 -5.87 23.13 5.03
C ARG A 325 -5.74 24.18 3.93
N GLY A 326 -6.18 23.84 2.74
CA GLY A 326 -6.30 24.76 1.62
C GLY A 326 -7.54 25.66 1.73
N ASP A 327 -7.51 26.77 1.04
CA ASP A 327 -8.43 27.89 1.21
C ASP A 327 -9.87 27.57 0.81
N TYR A 328 -10.08 26.62 -0.11
CA TYR A 328 -11.40 26.22 -0.62
C TYR A 328 -11.92 24.93 0.06
N SER A 329 -11.41 24.58 1.24
CA SER A 329 -11.89 23.43 2.00
C SER A 329 -13.16 23.76 2.78
N ARG A 330 -14.24 22.97 2.64
CA ARG A 330 -15.56 23.32 3.14
C ARG A 330 -16.26 22.18 3.91
N ASN A 331 -17.18 22.60 4.76
CA ASN A 331 -18.13 21.74 5.43
C ASN A 331 -19.52 22.40 5.35
N PHE A 332 -20.49 21.71 4.78
CA PHE A 332 -21.84 22.24 4.61
C PHE A 332 -22.88 21.12 4.52
N THR A 333 -24.12 21.50 4.66
CA THR A 333 -25.27 20.64 4.36
C THR A 333 -25.86 21.08 3.02
N ALA A 334 -25.91 20.16 2.07
CA ALA A 334 -26.56 20.37 0.79
C ALA A 334 -28.05 20.00 0.90
N ASP A 335 -28.91 20.97 0.68
CA ASP A 335 -30.36 20.82 0.53
C ASP A 335 -30.82 21.77 -0.57
N ILE A 336 -31.06 21.21 -1.75
CA ILE A 336 -31.38 22.00 -2.95
C ILE A 336 -32.42 21.26 -3.79
N ARG A 337 -33.30 22.03 -4.43
CA ARG A 337 -34.34 21.51 -5.34
C ARG A 337 -34.13 22.05 -6.73
N ASN A 338 -34.43 21.22 -7.72
CA ASN A 338 -34.40 21.58 -9.14
C ASN A 338 -33.05 22.23 -9.54
N TRP A 339 -31.95 21.64 -9.05
CA TRP A 339 -30.63 22.08 -9.41
C TRP A 339 -30.33 21.62 -10.85
N ASP A 340 -30.20 22.57 -11.76
CA ASP A 340 -29.79 22.31 -13.13
C ASP A 340 -28.27 22.01 -13.15
N VAL A 341 -27.93 20.75 -13.37
CA VAL A 341 -26.53 20.28 -13.42
C VAL A 341 -26.03 20.12 -14.84
N GLY A 342 -26.89 20.20 -15.85
CA GLY A 342 -26.54 20.12 -17.26
C GLY A 342 -26.07 21.44 -17.85
N GLY A 343 -26.71 22.55 -17.40
CA GLY A 343 -26.32 23.92 -17.77
C GLY A 343 -25.20 24.50 -16.91
N ALA A 344 -24.84 23.84 -15.82
CA ALA A 344 -23.69 24.21 -15.01
C ALA A 344 -22.42 23.83 -15.78
N ASP A 345 -21.95 24.72 -16.63
CA ASP A 345 -20.52 24.81 -16.88
C ASP A 345 -19.87 24.92 -15.51
N PHE A 346 -19.36 23.81 -14.98
CA PHE A 346 -18.46 23.87 -13.83
C PHE A 346 -17.27 24.70 -14.31
N PRO A 347 -17.20 25.96 -13.89
CA PRO A 347 -16.20 26.85 -14.44
C PRO A 347 -14.83 26.28 -14.11
N ASP A 348 -13.88 26.50 -14.98
CA ASP A 348 -12.54 25.99 -14.83
C ASP A 348 -11.91 26.51 -13.53
N GLY A 349 -11.61 25.58 -12.62
CA GLY A 349 -10.85 25.84 -11.41
C GLY A 349 -11.64 25.73 -10.10
N LEU A 350 -10.90 25.46 -9.04
CA LEU A 350 -11.44 25.25 -7.69
C LEU A 350 -12.10 26.48 -7.10
N GLN A 351 -11.64 27.68 -7.44
CA GLN A 351 -12.23 28.93 -6.96
C GLN A 351 -13.68 29.05 -7.41
N SER A 352 -13.93 28.75 -8.65
CA SER A 352 -15.22 28.84 -9.27
C SER A 352 -16.23 27.81 -8.73
N ILE A 353 -15.74 26.59 -8.46
CA ILE A 353 -16.52 25.56 -7.74
C ILE A 353 -16.86 26.06 -6.33
N ASP A 354 -15.91 26.67 -5.64
CA ASP A 354 -16.10 27.23 -4.32
C ASP A 354 -17.09 28.38 -4.30
N ASP A 355 -17.01 29.30 -5.25
CA ASP A 355 -17.94 30.41 -5.40
C ASP A 355 -19.38 29.89 -5.62
N THR A 356 -19.55 28.85 -6.43
CA THR A 356 -20.83 28.18 -6.64
C THR A 356 -21.35 27.54 -5.35
N ILE A 357 -20.50 26.86 -4.59
CA ILE A 357 -20.87 26.26 -3.29
C ILE A 357 -21.26 27.34 -2.30
N GLN A 358 -20.50 28.43 -2.18
CA GLN A 358 -20.78 29.51 -1.25
C GLN A 358 -22.07 30.29 -1.59
N SER A 359 -22.39 30.44 -2.87
CA SER A 359 -23.61 31.10 -3.31
C SER A 359 -24.87 30.29 -3.04
N ARG A 360 -24.76 28.97 -2.96
CA ARG A 360 -25.90 28.04 -2.83
C ARG A 360 -26.09 27.48 -1.44
N PHE A 361 -25.01 27.34 -0.64
CA PHE A 361 -25.03 26.65 0.64
C PHE A 361 -24.45 27.50 1.77
N LYS A 362 -24.95 27.29 3.01
CA LYS A 362 -24.35 27.88 4.20
C LYS A 362 -23.08 27.10 4.56
N VAL A 363 -21.95 27.67 4.24
CA VAL A 363 -20.63 27.06 4.41
C VAL A 363 -20.07 27.37 5.80
N GLN A 364 -19.54 26.38 6.49
CA GLN A 364 -18.84 26.57 7.75
C GLN A 364 -17.33 26.66 7.50
N PRO A 365 -16.63 27.65 8.13
CA PRO A 365 -15.18 27.76 8.00
C PRO A 365 -14.51 26.53 8.63
N GLY A 366 -13.52 26.00 7.93
CA GLY A 366 -12.76 24.85 8.40
C GLY A 366 -11.65 25.25 9.38
N LYS A 367 -11.17 24.30 10.19
CA LYS A 367 -9.98 24.47 11.04
C LYS A 367 -8.73 24.65 10.17
N LYS A 368 -7.70 25.31 10.70
CA LYS A 368 -6.39 25.56 10.03
C LYS A 368 -5.70 24.29 9.51
N TYR A 369 -5.91 23.17 10.19
CA TYR A 369 -5.33 21.87 9.85
C TYR A 369 -6.41 20.80 9.74
N PHE A 370 -6.13 19.76 8.95
CA PHE A 370 -6.88 18.52 8.97
C PHE A 370 -5.94 17.33 9.17
N THR A 371 -6.49 16.23 9.62
CA THR A 371 -5.74 15.02 9.95
C THR A 371 -6.20 13.88 9.05
N VAL A 372 -5.26 13.09 8.56
CA VAL A 372 -5.51 11.84 7.85
C VAL A 372 -4.73 10.74 8.56
N TRP A 373 -5.44 9.75 9.09
CA TRP A 373 -4.81 8.61 9.76
C TRP A 373 -4.14 7.70 8.75
N LEU A 374 -2.98 7.18 9.10
CA LEU A 374 -2.26 6.18 8.31
C LEU A 374 -3.06 4.86 8.25
N PRO A 375 -2.81 4.03 7.23
CA PRO A 375 -3.47 2.73 7.08
C PRO A 375 -2.94 1.73 8.10
N THR A 376 -3.36 1.85 9.36
CA THR A 376 -2.98 0.89 10.40
C THR A 376 -3.36 -0.52 9.99
N ARG A 377 -2.39 -1.43 10.05
CA ARG A 377 -2.56 -2.81 9.60
C ARG A 377 -1.98 -3.80 10.60
N PHE A 378 -2.63 -4.96 10.65
CA PHE A 378 -2.16 -6.12 11.34
C PHE A 378 -1.57 -7.11 10.33
N ASN A 379 -0.30 -7.40 10.46
CA ASN A 379 0.39 -8.39 9.65
C ASN A 379 0.56 -9.67 10.46
N LEU A 380 0.04 -10.77 9.92
CA LEU A 380 0.17 -12.10 10.48
C LEU A 380 0.85 -13.00 9.45
N PHE A 381 1.76 -13.84 9.87
CA PHE A 381 2.28 -14.89 9.01
C PHE A 381 2.64 -16.14 9.79
N VAL A 382 2.52 -17.28 9.11
CA VAL A 382 3.06 -18.56 9.53
C VAL A 382 3.82 -19.15 8.35
N ASP A 383 5.07 -19.47 8.58
CA ASP A 383 5.96 -20.01 7.58
C ASP A 383 6.40 -21.42 7.98
N TYR A 384 6.19 -22.38 7.09
CA TYR A 384 6.55 -23.77 7.29
C TYR A 384 7.61 -24.19 6.27
N ASN A 385 8.78 -24.56 6.76
CA ASN A 385 9.83 -25.14 5.94
C ASN A 385 9.56 -26.62 5.71
N ILE A 386 9.21 -27.01 4.49
CA ILE A 386 8.91 -28.40 4.13
C ILE A 386 10.20 -29.20 4.01
N TRP A 387 11.14 -28.70 3.23
CA TRP A 387 12.51 -29.25 3.11
C TRP A 387 13.49 -28.10 2.82
N LYS A 388 14.76 -28.40 2.79
CA LYS A 388 15.92 -27.49 2.82
C LYS A 388 15.68 -26.10 2.17
N ASP A 389 15.21 -26.06 0.93
CA ASP A 389 15.10 -24.83 0.13
C ASP A 389 13.65 -24.49 -0.23
N PHE A 390 12.69 -25.31 0.20
CA PHE A 390 11.28 -25.13 -0.11
C PHE A 390 10.44 -24.89 1.15
N SER A 391 9.66 -23.84 1.13
CA SER A 391 8.78 -23.44 2.23
C SER A 391 7.41 -23.01 1.70
N VAL A 392 6.43 -23.01 2.58
CA VAL A 392 5.10 -22.44 2.32
C VAL A 392 4.80 -21.43 3.43
N ASN A 393 4.48 -20.22 3.01
CA ASN A 393 4.10 -19.13 3.90
C ASN A 393 2.61 -18.86 3.78
N PHE A 394 1.93 -18.75 4.92
CA PHE A 394 0.58 -18.22 5.04
C PHE A 394 0.68 -16.81 5.60
N THR A 395 0.09 -15.85 4.95
CA THR A 395 0.11 -14.46 5.40
C THR A 395 -1.26 -13.83 5.33
N ALA A 396 -1.60 -13.04 6.35
CA ALA A 396 -2.78 -12.19 6.39
C ALA A 396 -2.34 -10.75 6.65
N LEU A 397 -2.70 -9.87 5.74
CA LEU A 397 -2.64 -8.43 5.93
C LEU A 397 -4.07 -7.96 6.19
N ILE A 398 -4.33 -7.50 7.40
CA ILE A 398 -5.65 -7.00 7.80
C ILE A 398 -5.51 -5.50 8.02
N SER A 399 -6.06 -4.72 7.10
CA SER A 399 -6.16 -3.28 7.27
C SER A 399 -7.47 -2.97 7.98
N GLN A 400 -7.37 -2.23 9.06
CA GLN A 400 -8.54 -1.91 9.86
C GLN A 400 -8.93 -0.46 9.63
N ASP A 401 -10.18 -0.24 9.25
CA ASP A 401 -10.82 1.06 9.34
C ASP A 401 -11.24 1.27 10.80
N MET A 402 -10.26 1.64 11.63
CA MET A 402 -10.46 1.83 13.07
C MET A 402 -11.09 3.17 13.40
N SER A 403 -11.29 4.03 12.43
CA SER A 403 -11.79 5.37 12.69
C SER A 403 -13.31 5.46 12.46
N PRO A 404 -14.09 5.70 13.50
CA PRO A 404 -15.49 6.08 13.34
C PRO A 404 -15.62 7.43 12.63
N LYS A 405 -14.53 8.18 12.47
CA LYS A 405 -14.47 9.51 11.85
C LYS A 405 -14.12 9.50 10.36
N ARG A 406 -13.80 8.33 9.76
CA ARG A 406 -13.57 8.15 8.32
C ARG A 406 -12.41 8.94 7.70
N ASP A 407 -11.52 9.46 8.50
CA ASP A 407 -10.29 10.16 8.10
C ASP A 407 -9.07 9.23 8.05
N MET A 408 -9.32 7.92 7.97
CA MET A 408 -8.28 6.90 7.92
C MET A 408 -8.12 6.36 6.51
N LEU A 409 -6.87 6.37 6.03
CA LEU A 409 -6.49 5.59 4.87
C LEU A 409 -6.53 4.11 5.22
N HIS A 410 -6.79 3.28 4.25
CA HIS A 410 -6.72 1.84 4.42
C HIS A 410 -5.99 1.17 3.26
N GLN A 411 -5.45 -0.01 3.52
CA GLN A 411 -4.97 -0.94 2.52
C GLN A 411 -6.04 -2.00 2.26
N VAL A 412 -5.90 -2.75 1.17
CA VAL A 412 -6.80 -3.85 0.89
C VAL A 412 -6.45 -5.04 1.78
N THR A 413 -7.38 -5.50 2.60
CA THR A 413 -7.21 -6.71 3.40
C THR A 413 -7.04 -7.91 2.47
N THR A 414 -5.95 -8.66 2.66
CA THR A 414 -5.55 -9.75 1.76
C THR A 414 -5.03 -10.94 2.55
N PHE A 415 -5.45 -12.13 2.12
CA PHE A 415 -4.95 -13.40 2.60
C PHE A 415 -4.17 -14.09 1.47
N SER A 416 -3.00 -14.65 1.79
CA SER A 416 -2.16 -15.27 0.77
C SER A 416 -1.50 -16.54 1.27
N VAL A 417 -1.35 -17.50 0.36
CA VAL A 417 -0.53 -18.69 0.51
C VAL A 417 0.61 -18.59 -0.48
N ILE A 418 1.85 -18.72 -0.03
CA ILE A 418 3.03 -18.41 -0.82
C ILE A 418 4.00 -19.60 -0.78
N PRO A 419 3.84 -20.60 -1.67
CA PRO A 419 4.92 -21.53 -1.95
C PRO A 419 6.15 -20.77 -2.43
N ARG A 420 7.32 -21.15 -1.91
CA ARG A 420 8.56 -20.52 -2.30
C ARG A 420 9.73 -21.49 -2.34
N TYR A 421 10.62 -21.27 -3.29
CA TYR A 421 11.89 -21.94 -3.41
C TYR A 421 13.00 -20.90 -3.30
N GLU A 422 13.94 -21.09 -2.38
CA GLU A 422 14.97 -20.10 -2.07
C GLU A 422 16.34 -20.76 -1.92
N ILE A 423 17.28 -20.33 -2.74
CA ILE A 423 18.71 -20.62 -2.62
C ILE A 423 19.51 -19.31 -2.52
N LYS A 424 20.80 -19.37 -2.26
CA LYS A 424 21.66 -18.20 -2.06
C LYS A 424 21.50 -17.12 -3.15
N TRP A 425 21.51 -17.50 -4.42
CA TRP A 425 21.51 -16.57 -5.55
C TRP A 425 20.16 -16.42 -6.25
N PHE A 426 19.21 -17.28 -5.95
CA PHE A 426 17.92 -17.29 -6.63
C PHE A 426 16.79 -17.55 -5.65
N GLY A 427 15.65 -16.96 -5.91
CA GLY A 427 14.41 -17.21 -5.21
C GLY A 427 13.22 -17.07 -6.13
N ALA A 428 12.27 -17.98 -6.03
CA ALA A 428 10.98 -17.95 -6.71
C ALA A 428 9.85 -18.03 -5.68
N TYR A 429 8.92 -17.12 -5.75
CA TYR A 429 7.80 -16.97 -4.82
C TYR A 429 6.51 -16.90 -5.63
N VAL A 430 5.53 -17.73 -5.30
CA VAL A 430 4.28 -17.84 -6.04
C VAL A 430 3.10 -17.52 -5.11
N PRO A 431 2.82 -16.22 -4.83
CA PRO A 431 1.69 -15.87 -3.98
C PRO A 431 0.36 -16.18 -4.67
N LEU A 432 -0.46 -17.02 -4.01
CA LEU A 432 -1.88 -17.18 -4.29
C LEU A 432 -2.64 -16.35 -3.26
N SER A 433 -3.37 -15.34 -3.70
CA SER A 433 -4.00 -14.35 -2.84
C SER A 433 -5.48 -14.16 -3.13
N VAL A 434 -6.23 -13.83 -2.08
CA VAL A 434 -7.63 -13.39 -2.17
C VAL A 434 -7.79 -12.14 -1.33
N ASP A 435 -8.52 -11.16 -1.85
CA ASP A 435 -8.80 -9.91 -1.16
C ASP A 435 -10.29 -9.72 -0.82
N VAL A 436 -10.57 -8.76 0.05
CA VAL A 436 -11.95 -8.44 0.47
C VAL A 436 -12.79 -7.77 -0.62
N MET A 437 -12.18 -7.30 -1.71
CA MET A 437 -12.89 -6.78 -2.89
C MET A 437 -13.35 -7.89 -3.84
N GLY A 438 -13.05 -9.17 -3.50
CA GLY A 438 -13.44 -10.36 -4.27
C GLY A 438 -12.51 -10.64 -5.45
N ASN A 439 -11.28 -10.13 -5.44
CA ASN A 439 -10.29 -10.44 -6.45
C ASN A 439 -9.38 -11.58 -5.98
N VAL A 440 -9.15 -12.53 -6.86
CA VAL A 440 -8.21 -13.64 -6.66
C VAL A 440 -7.01 -13.40 -7.56
N GLY A 441 -5.81 -13.46 -6.98
CA GLY A 441 -4.54 -13.29 -7.70
C GLY A 441 -3.64 -14.50 -7.56
N LEU A 442 -2.92 -14.86 -8.62
CA LEU A 442 -1.77 -15.73 -8.59
C LEU A 442 -0.57 -14.94 -9.11
N GLY A 443 0.36 -14.66 -8.25
CA GLY A 443 1.53 -13.85 -8.55
C GLY A 443 2.79 -14.67 -8.81
N LEU A 444 3.84 -13.95 -9.18
CA LEU A 444 5.19 -14.45 -9.27
C LEU A 444 6.17 -13.35 -8.87
N THR A 445 7.02 -13.63 -7.91
CA THR A 445 8.17 -12.80 -7.59
C THR A 445 9.44 -13.60 -7.79
N LEU A 446 10.41 -13.03 -8.46
CA LEU A 446 11.73 -13.61 -8.69
C LEU A 446 12.79 -12.76 -8.02
N ARG A 447 13.73 -13.42 -7.37
CA ARG A 447 14.97 -12.84 -6.85
C ARG A 447 16.18 -13.45 -7.57
N ALA A 448 17.01 -12.60 -8.15
CA ALA A 448 18.26 -12.99 -8.79
C ALA A 448 19.41 -12.17 -8.19
N GLY A 449 20.12 -12.75 -7.23
CA GLY A 449 21.14 -12.04 -6.45
C GLY A 449 20.55 -10.81 -5.76
N PRO A 450 21.01 -9.58 -6.12
CA PRO A 450 20.52 -8.34 -5.54
C PRO A 450 19.18 -7.86 -6.15
N LEU A 451 18.79 -8.35 -7.32
CA LEU A 451 17.61 -7.91 -8.04
C LEU A 451 16.37 -8.70 -7.61
N ILE A 452 15.28 -8.00 -7.39
CA ILE A 452 13.95 -8.55 -7.10
C ILE A 452 12.97 -7.91 -8.06
N ILE A 453 12.13 -8.72 -8.69
CA ILE A 453 11.02 -8.24 -9.53
C ILE A 453 9.83 -9.18 -9.40
N GLY A 454 8.62 -8.65 -9.43
CA GLY A 454 7.44 -9.48 -9.34
C GLY A 454 6.12 -8.75 -9.50
N THR A 455 5.07 -9.56 -9.51
CA THR A 455 3.66 -9.16 -9.51
C THR A 455 2.85 -10.13 -8.66
N GLN A 456 1.77 -9.69 -8.07
CA GLN A 456 0.83 -10.53 -7.32
C GLN A 456 -0.32 -11.06 -8.18
N ASP A 457 -0.49 -10.55 -9.39
CA ASP A 457 -1.55 -11.01 -10.31
C ASP A 457 -1.02 -11.33 -11.71
N LEU A 458 -0.17 -12.35 -11.79
CA LEU A 458 0.27 -12.91 -13.05
C LEU A 458 -0.90 -13.52 -13.86
N LEU A 459 -1.92 -14.11 -13.17
CA LEU A 459 -3.13 -14.60 -13.81
C LEU A 459 -3.90 -13.51 -14.54
N GLY A 460 -3.89 -12.29 -14.01
CA GLY A 460 -4.48 -11.15 -14.67
C GLY A 460 -3.89 -10.92 -16.05
N LEU A 461 -2.58 -11.07 -16.19
CA LEU A 461 -1.87 -10.84 -17.44
C LEU A 461 -2.14 -11.93 -18.50
N PHE A 462 -2.38 -13.18 -18.10
CA PHE A 462 -2.44 -14.32 -19.03
C PHE A 462 -3.81 -15.00 -19.16
N VAL A 463 -4.61 -14.99 -18.08
CA VAL A 463 -5.85 -15.78 -18.02
C VAL A 463 -7.09 -14.91 -17.94
N LYS A 464 -7.10 -13.88 -17.11
CA LYS A 464 -8.29 -13.04 -16.92
C LYS A 464 -8.57 -12.20 -18.16
N LYS A 465 -9.83 -12.10 -18.53
CA LYS A 465 -10.27 -11.23 -19.63
C LYS A 465 -10.23 -9.75 -19.23
N HIS A 466 -10.61 -9.45 -17.99
CA HIS A 466 -10.68 -8.11 -17.42
C HIS A 466 -9.92 -8.04 -16.11
N LEU A 467 -9.12 -7.01 -15.92
CA LEU A 467 -8.25 -6.78 -14.80
C LEU A 467 -8.85 -5.73 -13.88
N TYR A 468 -9.23 -6.10 -12.68
CA TYR A 468 -9.72 -5.21 -11.61
C TYR A 468 -8.65 -4.89 -10.58
N ASN A 469 -7.55 -5.61 -10.64
CA ASN A 469 -6.35 -5.40 -9.84
C ASN A 469 -5.12 -5.53 -10.73
N ALA A 470 -4.11 -4.75 -10.45
CA ALA A 470 -2.78 -4.86 -11.05
C ALA A 470 -1.74 -4.40 -10.04
N ASP A 471 -0.61 -5.08 -10.00
CA ASP A 471 0.55 -4.66 -9.22
C ASP A 471 1.86 -5.00 -9.93
N ILE A 472 2.87 -4.23 -9.62
CA ILE A 472 4.24 -4.50 -9.98
C ILE A 472 5.17 -4.05 -8.86
N HIS A 473 6.21 -4.82 -8.60
CA HIS A 473 7.26 -4.42 -7.68
C HIS A 473 8.63 -4.82 -8.20
N ALA A 474 9.60 -3.95 -7.93
CA ALA A 474 11.00 -4.19 -8.26
C ALA A 474 11.89 -3.62 -7.16
N GLY A 475 13.04 -4.24 -6.91
CA GLY A 475 13.98 -3.78 -5.92
C GLY A 475 15.39 -4.21 -6.23
N LEU A 476 16.33 -3.39 -5.80
CA LEU A 476 17.77 -3.65 -5.87
C LEU A 476 18.35 -3.48 -4.47
N LYS A 477 18.98 -4.54 -3.93
CA LYS A 477 19.56 -4.52 -2.60
C LYS A 477 20.87 -5.27 -2.52
N ILE A 478 21.73 -4.87 -1.57
CA ILE A 478 23.02 -5.47 -1.32
C ILE A 478 23.01 -6.13 0.05
N ASN A 479 23.20 -7.45 0.08
CA ASN A 479 23.22 -8.23 1.29
C ASN A 479 24.63 -8.69 1.61
N ILE A 480 25.13 -8.35 2.80
CA ILE A 480 26.43 -8.79 3.30
C ILE A 480 26.17 -9.82 4.40
N PRO A 481 26.51 -11.10 4.16
CA PRO A 481 26.28 -12.16 5.13
C PRO A 481 27.22 -12.06 6.32
N TYR A 482 26.82 -12.65 7.43
CA TYR A 482 27.71 -12.85 8.56
C TYR A 482 28.70 -13.99 8.26
N HIS A 483 29.97 -13.65 8.14
CA HIS A 483 31.06 -14.63 8.02
C HIS A 483 31.60 -14.97 9.40
N ARG A 484 31.52 -16.23 9.78
CA ARG A 484 32.27 -16.75 10.92
C ARG A 484 33.70 -17.05 10.43
N THR A 485 34.69 -16.32 10.94
CA THR A 485 36.09 -16.68 10.71
C THR A 485 36.36 -18.03 11.38
N CYS A 486 36.74 -19.03 10.61
CA CYS A 486 37.26 -20.24 11.19
C CYS A 486 38.55 -19.95 11.95
N PRO A 487 38.77 -20.53 13.13
CA PRO A 487 40.10 -20.50 13.70
C PRO A 487 41.07 -21.14 12.71
N LYS A 488 42.15 -20.45 12.36
CA LYS A 488 43.20 -21.03 11.57
C LYS A 488 43.73 -22.26 12.31
N ASN A 489 43.97 -23.38 11.59
CA ASN A 489 44.57 -24.57 12.15
C ASN A 489 45.85 -24.16 12.92
N GLY A 490 45.81 -24.24 14.22
CA GLY A 490 46.91 -23.86 15.12
C GLY A 490 46.44 -23.49 16.53
N ASP A 491 45.21 -23.04 16.71
CA ASP A 491 44.69 -22.59 18.02
C ASP A 491 43.80 -23.60 18.73
N ILE A 492 43.87 -24.88 18.40
CA ILE A 492 43.24 -25.93 19.20
C ILE A 492 44.06 -26.17 20.44
N ARG A 493 43.97 -25.31 21.43
CA ARG A 493 44.41 -25.60 22.78
C ARG A 493 43.40 -26.59 23.37
N PHE A 494 43.75 -27.86 23.36
CA PHE A 494 43.07 -28.84 24.19
C PHE A 494 43.20 -28.42 25.67
N SER A 495 42.18 -27.86 26.23
CA SER A 495 42.08 -27.71 27.69
C SER A 495 42.02 -29.12 28.28
N LYS A 496 43.15 -29.67 28.70
CA LYS A 496 43.19 -30.77 29.63
C LYS A 496 42.54 -30.27 30.90
N LYS A 497 41.32 -30.71 31.17
CA LYS A 497 40.77 -30.72 32.51
C LYS A 497 41.32 -31.97 33.18
N GLY A 498 42.22 -31.73 34.15
CA GLY A 498 42.47 -32.69 35.21
C GLY A 498 41.31 -32.66 36.18
#